data_1fd3fca98161e7e8bdae61294625f143
#
_entry.id   1fd3fca98161e7e8bdae61294625f143
#
_cell.length_a   1.000
_cell.length_b   1.000
_cell.length_c   1.000
_cell.angle_alpha   90.00
_cell.angle_beta   90.00
_cell.angle_gamma   90.00
#
_symmetry.space_group_name_H-M   'P 1'
#
loop_
_entity.id
_entity.type
_entity.pdbx_description
1 polymer ?
#
loop_
_entity_poly.entity_id
_entity_poly.type
_entity_poly.pdbx_seq_one_letter_code
_entity_poly.pdbx_strand_id
1 'polypeptide(L)'
;MTDYTLFAGVIVLIFFSIYRVNDVLVYNWNWQRVLSFVVRFDPETGSYSANLLWYGLMTTVRLAFWATVLAAIIGLIVGYWRTCNNLTLRIISRGYVELIRNIPPLVFIFIFFFFISSQIFPALGFDNIDRESVLVDNVLFRIFFGDVRLFSNFLAGVLCLAMFEAAYIAEIVRAGIQSIGKDQWEAARAIGLSRFNVLRDVILPQAGRKILPPLAGQFITLIKDSSIVSLISIQELTFLATEVASSTTKV
;
A
#
# COMPACT_ATOMS: atom_id res chain seq x y z
N MET A 1 23.10 -18.91 31.76
CA MET A 1 24.27 -19.40 30.99
C MET A 1 23.88 -19.94 29.62
N THR A 2 22.77 -20.67 29.51
CA THR A 2 22.26 -21.25 28.24
C THR A 2 21.96 -20.22 27.14
N ASP A 3 21.49 -19.03 27.49
CA ASP A 3 21.09 -18.01 26.50
C ASP A 3 22.31 -17.38 25.78
N TYR A 4 23.40 -17.16 26.51
CA TYR A 4 24.64 -16.63 25.91
C TYR A 4 25.32 -17.65 24.99
N THR A 5 25.25 -18.94 25.33
CA THR A 5 25.80 -20.01 24.47
C THR A 5 24.96 -20.20 23.21
N LEU A 6 23.64 -20.08 23.30
CA LEU A 6 22.72 -20.07 22.16
C LEU A 6 22.97 -18.87 21.27
N PHE A 7 23.10 -17.66 21.85
CA PHE A 7 23.38 -16.44 21.12
C PHE A 7 24.73 -16.49 20.39
N ALA A 8 25.78 -16.97 21.07
CA ALA A 8 27.08 -17.17 20.45
C ALA A 8 27.02 -18.21 19.32
N GLY A 9 26.29 -19.29 19.49
CA GLY A 9 26.07 -20.29 18.44
C GLY A 9 25.38 -19.73 17.19
N VAL A 10 24.35 -18.87 17.38
CA VAL A 10 23.66 -18.20 16.27
C VAL A 10 24.62 -17.24 15.53
N ILE A 11 25.43 -16.48 16.25
CA ILE A 11 26.44 -15.59 15.64
C ILE A 11 27.46 -16.39 14.81
N VAL A 12 27.99 -17.49 15.36
CA VAL A 12 28.94 -18.38 14.65
C VAL A 12 28.29 -18.95 13.37
N LEU A 13 27.02 -19.36 13.48
CA LEU A 13 26.25 -19.89 12.33
C LEU A 13 26.05 -18.83 11.26
N ILE A 14 25.76 -17.58 11.62
CA ILE A 14 25.62 -16.46 10.68
C ILE A 14 26.96 -16.18 9.98
N PHE A 15 28.07 -16.07 10.73
CA PHE A 15 29.40 -15.86 10.16
C PHE A 15 29.82 -17.02 9.25
N PHE A 16 29.60 -18.25 9.68
CA PHE A 16 29.87 -19.44 8.84
C PHE A 16 29.05 -19.42 7.55
N SER A 17 27.76 -19.07 7.64
CA SER A 17 26.89 -18.97 6.46
C SER A 17 27.35 -17.88 5.49
N ILE A 18 27.73 -16.70 6.01
CA ILE A 18 28.27 -15.61 5.20
C ILE A 18 29.57 -16.04 4.52
N TYR A 19 30.47 -16.69 5.25
CA TYR A 19 31.73 -17.20 4.71
C TYR A 19 31.49 -18.22 3.59
N ARG A 20 30.62 -19.23 3.84
CA ARG A 20 30.30 -20.25 2.82
C ARG A 20 29.58 -19.67 1.60
N VAL A 21 28.67 -18.73 1.80
CA VAL A 21 27.99 -18.03 0.70
C VAL A 21 29.02 -17.28 -0.16
N ASN A 22 29.97 -16.60 0.45
CA ASN A 22 31.01 -15.84 -0.28
C ASN A 22 32.02 -16.75 -1.01
N ASP A 23 32.26 -17.95 -0.48
CA ASP A 23 33.19 -18.94 -1.04
C ASP A 23 32.57 -19.76 -2.19
N VAL A 24 31.26 -20.06 -2.10
CA VAL A 24 30.54 -20.90 -3.08
C VAL A 24 29.89 -20.09 -4.18
N LEU A 25 29.42 -18.85 -3.88
CA LEU A 25 28.83 -17.97 -4.89
C LEU A 25 29.94 -17.22 -5.66
N VAL A 26 30.14 -17.58 -6.91
CA VAL A 26 30.95 -16.82 -7.87
C VAL A 26 30.22 -15.50 -8.25
N TYR A 27 29.68 -14.80 -7.26
CA TYR A 27 28.91 -13.57 -7.49
C TYR A 27 29.73 -12.36 -6.99
N ASN A 28 30.15 -11.51 -7.93
CA ASN A 28 30.85 -10.27 -7.60
C ASN A 28 29.86 -9.20 -7.10
N TRP A 29 29.75 -9.09 -5.79
CA TRP A 29 28.96 -8.05 -5.14
C TRP A 29 29.54 -6.66 -5.42
N ASN A 30 28.97 -5.93 -6.37
CA ASN A 30 29.37 -4.57 -6.68
C ASN A 30 28.37 -3.54 -6.14
N TRP A 31 28.44 -3.26 -4.85
CA TRP A 31 27.55 -2.31 -4.18
C TRP A 31 27.66 -0.88 -4.73
N GLN A 32 28.83 -0.48 -5.23
CA GLN A 32 29.01 0.83 -5.86
C GLN A 32 28.14 0.97 -7.12
N ARG A 33 27.98 -0.13 -7.86
CA ARG A 33 27.11 -0.14 -9.03
C ARG A 33 25.64 0.02 -8.67
N VAL A 34 25.21 -0.50 -7.52
CA VAL A 34 23.83 -0.32 -7.03
C VAL A 34 23.56 1.16 -6.72
N LEU A 35 24.53 1.86 -6.11
CA LEU A 35 24.40 3.30 -5.83
C LEU A 35 24.28 4.14 -7.10
N SER A 36 24.94 3.74 -8.19
CA SER A 36 24.82 4.43 -9.48
C SER A 36 23.43 4.34 -10.11
N PHE A 37 22.61 3.35 -9.72
CA PHE A 37 21.19 3.26 -10.12
C PHE A 37 20.27 4.13 -9.25
N VAL A 38 20.72 4.61 -8.10
CA VAL A 38 20.00 5.60 -7.28
C VAL A 38 20.28 7.00 -7.76
N VAL A 39 21.58 7.33 -7.94
CA VAL A 39 22.05 8.65 -8.37
C VAL A 39 23.09 8.46 -9.46
N ARG A 40 22.88 9.11 -10.60
CA ARG A 40 23.81 9.11 -11.73
C ARG A 40 24.63 10.41 -11.73
N PHE A 41 25.92 10.29 -11.82
CA PHE A 41 26.82 11.41 -12.12
C PHE A 41 26.88 11.61 -13.63
N ASP A 42 26.59 12.82 -14.08
CA ASP A 42 26.71 13.22 -15.48
C ASP A 42 28.05 13.97 -15.66
N PRO A 43 29.01 13.38 -16.41
CA PRO A 43 30.32 14.01 -16.62
C PRO A 43 30.27 15.28 -17.47
N GLU A 44 29.25 15.44 -18.35
CA GLU A 44 29.13 16.59 -19.23
C GLU A 44 28.66 17.85 -18.49
N THR A 45 27.72 17.66 -17.55
CA THR A 45 27.16 18.76 -16.76
C THR A 45 27.81 18.91 -15.39
N GLY A 46 28.65 17.97 -14.96
CA GLY A 46 29.25 17.91 -13.62
C GLY A 46 28.21 17.78 -12.49
N SER A 47 26.98 17.41 -12.79
CA SER A 47 25.87 17.34 -11.85
C SER A 47 25.43 15.92 -11.54
N TYR A 48 24.83 15.76 -10.35
CA TYR A 48 24.18 14.51 -9.95
C TYR A 48 22.70 14.56 -10.35
N SER A 49 22.20 13.51 -10.99
CA SER A 49 20.80 13.35 -11.37
C SER A 49 20.20 12.10 -10.74
N ALA A 50 18.90 12.15 -10.45
CA ALA A 50 18.14 10.98 -10.01
C ALA A 50 18.14 9.89 -11.09
N ASN A 51 18.22 8.62 -10.66
CA ASN A 51 18.26 7.48 -11.56
C ASN A 51 17.10 6.49 -11.25
N LEU A 52 17.07 5.35 -11.93
CA LEU A 52 15.94 4.39 -11.95
C LEU A 52 15.37 4.05 -10.57
N LEU A 53 16.23 3.66 -9.61
CA LEU A 53 15.75 3.28 -8.28
C LEU A 53 15.14 4.45 -7.50
N TRP A 54 15.62 5.69 -7.74
CA TRP A 54 15.01 6.88 -7.17
C TRP A 54 13.60 7.11 -7.71
N TYR A 55 13.41 6.97 -9.02
CA TYR A 55 12.08 7.08 -9.62
C TYR A 55 11.14 5.99 -9.14
N GLY A 56 11.63 4.76 -9.01
CA GLY A 56 10.86 3.65 -8.42
C GLY A 56 10.42 3.94 -6.99
N LEU A 57 11.34 4.44 -6.15
CA LEU A 57 11.04 4.83 -4.78
C LEU A 57 9.94 5.91 -4.72
N MET A 58 10.04 6.93 -5.56
CA MET A 58 9.02 7.99 -5.63
C MET A 58 7.66 7.44 -6.08
N THR A 59 7.64 6.50 -7.02
CA THR A 59 6.40 5.84 -7.45
C THR A 59 5.80 5.01 -6.31
N THR A 60 6.60 4.24 -5.57
CA THR A 60 6.15 3.51 -4.38
C THR A 60 5.53 4.43 -3.34
N VAL A 61 6.19 5.56 -3.04
CA VAL A 61 5.69 6.55 -2.06
C VAL A 61 4.36 7.15 -2.52
N ARG A 62 4.24 7.54 -3.79
CA ARG A 62 2.99 8.08 -4.36
C ARG A 62 1.86 7.07 -4.33
N LEU A 63 2.13 5.82 -4.75
CA LEU A 63 1.17 4.72 -4.69
C LEU A 63 0.67 4.50 -3.26
N ALA A 64 1.60 4.36 -2.31
CA ALA A 64 1.27 4.13 -0.92
C ALA A 64 0.45 5.29 -0.34
N PHE A 65 0.80 6.53 -0.65
CA PHE A 65 0.08 7.71 -0.17
C PHE A 65 -1.37 7.73 -0.69
N TRP A 66 -1.57 7.66 -2.01
CA TRP A 66 -2.90 7.75 -2.59
C TRP A 66 -3.77 6.54 -2.28
N ALA A 67 -3.18 5.34 -2.31
CA ALA A 67 -3.89 4.13 -1.93
C ALA A 67 -4.33 4.17 -0.46
N THR A 68 -3.48 4.68 0.46
CA THR A 68 -3.83 4.84 1.87
C THR A 68 -4.98 5.82 2.07
N VAL A 69 -4.93 6.99 1.42
CA VAL A 69 -5.98 8.00 1.53
C VAL A 69 -7.33 7.42 1.07
N LEU A 70 -7.35 6.79 -0.09
CA LEU A 70 -8.58 6.19 -0.61
C LEU A 70 -9.02 4.98 0.21
N ALA A 71 -8.10 4.10 0.62
CA ALA A 71 -8.40 2.95 1.48
C ALA A 71 -8.98 3.39 2.83
N ALA A 72 -8.45 4.46 3.43
CA ALA A 72 -8.98 5.02 4.67
C ALA A 72 -10.41 5.54 4.49
N ILE A 73 -10.67 6.30 3.43
CA ILE A 73 -12.02 6.83 3.15
C ILE A 73 -13.02 5.68 2.95
N ILE A 74 -12.71 4.76 2.05
CA ILE A 74 -13.59 3.61 1.75
C ILE A 74 -13.73 2.73 2.98
N GLY A 75 -12.64 2.40 3.66
CA GLY A 75 -12.61 1.54 4.83
C GLY A 75 -13.37 2.11 6.03
N LEU A 76 -13.29 3.42 6.27
CA LEU A 76 -14.08 4.12 7.30
C LEU A 76 -15.58 4.03 7.00
N ILE A 77 -15.97 4.30 5.76
CA ILE A 77 -17.39 4.25 5.32
C ILE A 77 -17.91 2.83 5.44
N VAL A 78 -17.23 1.86 4.86
CA VAL A 78 -17.63 0.44 4.85
C VAL A 78 -17.63 -0.14 6.26
N GLY A 79 -16.61 0.19 7.07
CA GLY A 79 -16.51 -0.24 8.47
C GLY A 79 -17.65 0.31 9.32
N TYR A 80 -18.04 1.56 9.12
CA TYR A 80 -19.21 2.15 9.76
C TYR A 80 -20.49 1.44 9.31
N TRP A 81 -20.71 1.17 8.02
CA TRP A 81 -21.88 0.46 7.52
C TRP A 81 -22.06 -0.93 8.16
N ARG A 82 -20.97 -1.61 8.47
CA ARG A 82 -21.01 -2.91 9.18
C ARG A 82 -21.51 -2.82 10.62
N THR A 83 -21.54 -1.63 11.20
CA THR A 83 -22.01 -1.38 12.58
C THR A 83 -23.40 -0.74 12.64
N CYS A 84 -23.92 -0.22 11.52
CA CYS A 84 -25.21 0.46 11.49
C CYS A 84 -26.40 -0.52 11.55
N ASN A 85 -27.59 0.00 11.88
CA ASN A 85 -28.81 -0.80 12.00
C ASN A 85 -29.46 -1.14 10.65
N ASN A 86 -29.03 -0.53 9.54
CA ASN A 86 -29.56 -0.79 8.21
C ASN A 86 -29.04 -2.14 7.69
N LEU A 87 -29.97 -3.09 7.50
CA LEU A 87 -29.66 -4.45 7.09
C LEU A 87 -28.97 -4.50 5.71
N THR A 88 -29.46 -3.71 4.76
CA THR A 88 -28.92 -3.66 3.39
C THR A 88 -27.46 -3.21 3.38
N LEU A 89 -27.15 -2.09 4.05
CA LEU A 89 -25.78 -1.58 4.14
C LEU A 89 -24.86 -2.59 4.83
N ARG A 90 -25.34 -3.26 5.87
CA ARG A 90 -24.59 -4.28 6.59
C ARG A 90 -24.32 -5.52 5.75
N ILE A 91 -25.27 -5.97 4.93
CA ILE A 91 -25.08 -7.13 4.04
C ILE A 91 -24.07 -6.79 2.93
N ILE A 92 -24.24 -5.63 2.25
CA ILE A 92 -23.35 -5.21 1.17
C ILE A 92 -21.92 -5.04 1.70
N SER A 93 -21.76 -4.32 2.80
CA SER A 93 -20.44 -4.09 3.39
C SER A 93 -19.77 -5.37 3.90
N ARG A 94 -20.57 -6.32 4.44
CA ARG A 94 -20.08 -7.63 4.85
C ARG A 94 -19.62 -8.44 3.63
N GLY A 95 -20.45 -8.51 2.59
CA GLY A 95 -20.13 -9.23 1.36
C GLY A 95 -18.83 -8.72 0.72
N TYR A 96 -18.67 -7.40 0.63
CA TYR A 96 -17.43 -6.78 0.13
C TYR A 96 -16.20 -7.20 0.95
N VAL A 97 -16.25 -7.04 2.27
CA VAL A 97 -15.10 -7.34 3.13
C VAL A 97 -14.76 -8.83 3.13
N GLU A 98 -15.77 -9.71 3.19
CA GLU A 98 -15.55 -11.16 3.15
C GLU A 98 -15.01 -11.60 1.79
N LEU A 99 -15.54 -11.06 0.69
CA LEU A 99 -15.04 -11.36 -0.65
C LEU A 99 -13.56 -10.99 -0.78
N ILE A 100 -13.20 -9.75 -0.49
CA ILE A 100 -11.83 -9.26 -0.67
C ILE A 100 -10.83 -9.99 0.23
N ARG A 101 -11.15 -10.18 1.51
CA ARG A 101 -10.23 -10.78 2.48
C ARG A 101 -10.04 -12.30 2.30
N ASN A 102 -10.93 -12.97 1.58
CA ASN A 102 -10.81 -14.39 1.28
C ASN A 102 -10.12 -14.68 -0.07
N ILE A 103 -9.85 -13.65 -0.87
CA ILE A 103 -9.09 -13.78 -2.12
C ILE A 103 -7.61 -13.46 -1.82
N PRO A 104 -6.64 -14.28 -2.30
CA PRO A 104 -5.23 -13.92 -2.22
C PRO A 104 -4.95 -12.56 -2.90
N PRO A 105 -4.10 -11.69 -2.31
CA PRO A 105 -3.83 -10.35 -2.84
C PRO A 105 -3.47 -10.34 -4.33
N LEU A 106 -2.58 -11.26 -4.73
CA LEU A 106 -2.14 -11.38 -6.12
C LEU A 106 -3.30 -11.68 -7.08
N VAL A 107 -4.19 -12.60 -6.71
CA VAL A 107 -5.35 -12.97 -7.52
C VAL A 107 -6.30 -11.79 -7.67
N PHE A 108 -6.55 -11.07 -6.57
CA PHE A 108 -7.38 -9.85 -6.59
C PHE A 108 -6.81 -8.80 -7.54
N ILE A 109 -5.50 -8.52 -7.45
CA ILE A 109 -4.82 -7.53 -8.30
C ILE A 109 -4.93 -7.89 -9.78
N PHE A 110 -4.71 -9.16 -10.15
CA PHE A 110 -4.85 -9.60 -11.53
C PHE A 110 -6.30 -9.48 -12.04
N ILE A 111 -7.29 -9.91 -11.26
CA ILE A 111 -8.70 -9.77 -11.65
C ILE A 111 -9.04 -8.29 -11.82
N PHE A 112 -8.66 -7.45 -10.86
CA PHE A 112 -8.96 -6.03 -10.93
C PHE A 112 -8.31 -5.36 -12.14
N PHE A 113 -7.02 -5.57 -12.36
CA PHE A 113 -6.28 -4.92 -13.41
C PHE A 113 -6.69 -5.41 -14.80
N PHE A 114 -6.70 -6.73 -15.04
CA PHE A 114 -6.95 -7.27 -16.38
C PHE A 114 -8.42 -7.32 -16.77
N PHE A 115 -9.34 -7.40 -15.83
CA PHE A 115 -10.77 -7.48 -16.15
C PHE A 115 -11.55 -6.22 -15.82
N ILE A 116 -11.27 -5.56 -14.68
CA ILE A 116 -12.04 -4.41 -14.23
C ILE A 116 -11.43 -3.13 -14.82
N SER A 117 -10.16 -2.87 -14.57
CA SER A 117 -9.49 -1.65 -15.02
C SER A 117 -9.48 -1.56 -16.55
N SER A 118 -9.14 -2.65 -17.25
CA SER A 118 -9.09 -2.68 -18.73
C SER A 118 -10.44 -2.41 -19.42
N GLN A 119 -11.56 -2.58 -18.74
CA GLN A 119 -12.89 -2.30 -19.27
C GLN A 119 -13.40 -0.91 -18.84
N ILE A 120 -13.17 -0.55 -17.60
CA ILE A 120 -13.72 0.67 -17.00
C ILE A 120 -12.95 1.91 -17.46
N PHE A 121 -11.62 1.85 -17.52
CA PHE A 121 -10.80 3.02 -17.80
C PHE A 121 -10.99 3.57 -19.21
N PRO A 122 -11.02 2.75 -20.28
CA PRO A 122 -11.39 3.22 -21.61
C PRO A 122 -12.81 3.80 -21.64
N ALA A 123 -13.77 3.16 -20.97
CA ALA A 123 -15.15 3.64 -20.93
C ALA A 123 -15.30 5.00 -20.23
N LEU A 124 -14.41 5.33 -19.28
CA LEU A 124 -14.36 6.62 -18.59
C LEU A 124 -13.42 7.63 -19.28
N GLY A 125 -12.77 7.26 -20.37
CA GLY A 125 -11.88 8.15 -21.16
C GLY A 125 -10.52 8.40 -20.51
N PHE A 126 -10.11 7.61 -19.52
CA PHE A 126 -8.80 7.77 -18.87
C PHE A 126 -7.61 7.48 -19.80
N ASP A 127 -7.80 6.66 -20.83
CA ASP A 127 -6.76 6.37 -21.83
C ASP A 127 -6.42 7.59 -22.74
N ASN A 128 -7.31 8.59 -22.81
CA ASN A 128 -7.09 9.81 -23.57
C ASN A 128 -6.29 10.85 -22.78
N ILE A 129 -6.27 10.77 -21.46
CA ILE A 129 -5.51 11.70 -20.60
C ILE A 129 -4.02 11.62 -20.88
N ASP A 130 -3.52 10.43 -21.20
CA ASP A 130 -2.10 10.16 -21.43
C ASP A 130 -1.55 10.79 -22.74
N ARG A 131 -2.42 11.22 -23.68
CA ARG A 131 -2.01 11.62 -25.04
C ARG A 131 -2.17 13.10 -25.36
N GLU A 132 -3.14 13.80 -24.80
CA GLU A 132 -3.54 15.16 -25.24
C GLU A 132 -3.57 16.19 -24.12
N SER A 133 -3.14 15.87 -22.89
CA SER A 133 -3.40 16.74 -21.77
C SER A 133 -2.37 17.85 -21.60
N VAL A 134 -2.84 19.06 -21.34
CA VAL A 134 -2.12 20.22 -20.77
C VAL A 134 -1.38 19.86 -19.46
N LEU A 135 -1.61 18.66 -18.93
CA LEU A 135 -1.01 18.14 -17.71
C LEU A 135 0.44 17.67 -17.89
N VAL A 136 0.90 17.45 -19.13
CA VAL A 136 2.27 16.98 -19.43
C VAL A 136 3.33 17.92 -18.86
N ASP A 137 3.10 19.22 -18.94
CA ASP A 137 4.02 20.27 -18.47
C ASP A 137 3.75 20.72 -17.03
N ASN A 138 2.72 20.16 -16.38
CA ASN A 138 2.36 20.56 -15.03
C ASN A 138 3.27 19.90 -13.98
N VAL A 139 4.15 20.69 -13.40
CA VAL A 139 5.11 20.24 -12.36
C VAL A 139 4.41 19.64 -11.14
N LEU A 140 3.28 20.23 -10.71
CA LEU A 140 2.53 19.70 -9.57
C LEU A 140 1.95 18.32 -9.88
N PHE A 141 1.41 18.12 -11.08
CA PHE A 141 0.92 16.81 -11.49
C PHE A 141 2.04 15.76 -11.42
N ARG A 142 3.23 16.06 -11.94
CA ARG A 142 4.39 15.15 -11.91
C ARG A 142 4.87 14.83 -10.50
N ILE A 143 4.79 15.79 -9.58
CA ILE A 143 5.16 15.56 -8.18
C ILE A 143 4.18 14.56 -7.52
N PHE A 144 2.87 14.75 -7.72
CA PHE A 144 1.86 13.96 -7.02
C PHE A 144 1.51 12.64 -7.70
N PHE A 145 1.56 12.57 -9.04
CA PHE A 145 1.09 11.42 -9.81
C PHE A 145 2.17 10.77 -10.67
N GLY A 146 3.29 11.46 -10.91
CA GLY A 146 4.38 10.95 -11.74
C GLY A 146 4.24 11.33 -13.21
N ASP A 147 4.73 10.47 -14.10
CA ASP A 147 4.65 10.71 -15.54
C ASP A 147 3.21 10.51 -16.04
N VAL A 148 2.71 11.50 -16.78
CA VAL A 148 1.36 11.48 -17.35
C VAL A 148 1.14 10.24 -18.22
N ARG A 149 2.16 9.79 -18.94
CA ARG A 149 2.09 8.60 -19.82
C ARG A 149 1.81 7.29 -19.05
N LEU A 150 2.13 7.25 -17.78
CA LEU A 150 1.93 6.11 -16.90
C LEU A 150 0.74 6.30 -15.96
N PHE A 151 0.02 7.41 -16.09
CA PHE A 151 -1.01 7.80 -15.15
C PHE A 151 -2.17 6.79 -15.07
N SER A 152 -2.62 6.27 -16.21
CA SER A 152 -3.70 5.26 -16.25
C SER A 152 -3.30 4.01 -15.47
N ASN A 153 -2.10 3.47 -15.70
CA ASN A 153 -1.58 2.32 -14.95
C ASN A 153 -1.39 2.65 -13.47
N PHE A 154 -0.84 3.83 -13.15
CA PHE A 154 -0.68 4.29 -11.78
C PHE A 154 -2.03 4.36 -11.05
N LEU A 155 -3.04 4.96 -11.67
CA LEU A 155 -4.39 5.07 -11.12
C LEU A 155 -5.02 3.68 -10.90
N ALA A 156 -4.83 2.76 -11.85
CA ALA A 156 -5.26 1.36 -11.69
C ALA A 156 -4.64 0.70 -10.47
N GLY A 157 -3.33 0.88 -10.26
CA GLY A 157 -2.63 0.38 -9.09
C GLY A 157 -3.13 0.99 -7.79
N VAL A 158 -3.32 2.31 -7.75
CA VAL A 158 -3.87 3.03 -6.60
C VAL A 158 -5.26 2.52 -6.23
N LEU A 159 -6.16 2.40 -7.20
CA LEU A 159 -7.52 1.93 -6.96
C LEU A 159 -7.56 0.47 -6.52
N CYS A 160 -6.74 -0.37 -7.15
CA CYS A 160 -6.63 -1.78 -6.80
C CYS A 160 -6.17 -1.97 -5.35
N LEU A 161 -5.05 -1.34 -4.98
CA LEU A 161 -4.53 -1.38 -3.61
C LEU A 161 -5.52 -0.77 -2.61
N ALA A 162 -6.12 0.38 -2.97
CA ALA A 162 -7.09 1.04 -2.10
C ALA A 162 -8.31 0.16 -1.82
N MET A 163 -8.86 -0.50 -2.83
CA MET A 163 -10.01 -1.40 -2.63
C MET A 163 -9.62 -2.64 -1.81
N PHE A 164 -8.43 -3.18 -2.05
CA PHE A 164 -7.96 -4.32 -1.27
C PHE A 164 -7.77 -3.95 0.20
N GLU A 165 -7.03 -2.91 0.48
CA GLU A 165 -6.71 -2.45 1.83
C GLU A 165 -7.92 -1.90 2.60
N ALA A 166 -8.87 -1.28 1.90
CA ALA A 166 -10.10 -0.77 2.50
C ALA A 166 -10.92 -1.87 3.20
N ALA A 167 -10.86 -3.11 2.72
CA ALA A 167 -11.53 -4.23 3.36
C ALA A 167 -10.93 -4.56 4.75
N TYR A 168 -9.61 -4.45 4.87
CA TYR A 168 -8.92 -4.63 6.16
C TYR A 168 -9.18 -3.45 7.10
N ILE A 169 -9.10 -2.23 6.59
CA ILE A 169 -9.43 -1.02 7.37
C ILE A 169 -10.88 -1.06 7.85
N ALA A 170 -11.82 -1.50 7.01
CA ALA A 170 -13.22 -1.64 7.41
C ALA A 170 -13.42 -2.61 8.58
N GLU A 171 -12.63 -3.68 8.62
CA GLU A 171 -12.65 -4.62 9.75
C GLU A 171 -12.05 -4.02 11.02
N ILE A 172 -10.96 -3.28 10.91
CA ILE A 172 -10.35 -2.54 12.02
C ILE A 172 -11.36 -1.54 12.60
N VAL A 173 -12.03 -0.78 11.75
CA VAL A 173 -13.05 0.21 12.16
C VAL A 173 -14.23 -0.48 12.86
N ARG A 174 -14.76 -1.55 12.26
CA ARG A 174 -15.84 -2.33 12.86
C ARG A 174 -15.45 -2.85 14.24
N ALA A 175 -14.28 -3.48 14.34
CA ALA A 175 -13.78 -4.04 15.59
C ALA A 175 -13.55 -2.95 16.65
N GLY A 176 -13.02 -1.80 16.26
CA GLY A 176 -12.83 -0.65 17.15
C GLY A 176 -14.14 -0.11 17.71
N ILE A 177 -15.17 0.07 16.87
CA ILE A 177 -16.49 0.54 17.32
C ILE A 177 -17.15 -0.51 18.23
N GLN A 178 -17.11 -1.80 17.86
CA GLN A 178 -17.71 -2.87 18.64
C GLN A 178 -16.98 -3.19 19.94
N SER A 179 -15.73 -2.76 20.08
CA SER A 179 -14.95 -2.93 21.32
C SER A 179 -15.37 -1.98 22.44
N ILE A 180 -16.22 -0.98 22.15
CA ILE A 180 -16.77 -0.10 23.16
C ILE A 180 -17.91 -0.80 23.88
N GLY A 181 -17.80 -0.90 25.19
CA GLY A 181 -18.76 -1.62 26.03
C GLY A 181 -20.20 -1.11 25.89
N LYS A 182 -21.15 -2.01 26.07
CA LYS A 182 -22.59 -1.68 26.00
C LYS A 182 -23.00 -0.65 27.04
N ASP A 183 -22.35 -0.65 28.20
CA ASP A 183 -22.49 0.32 29.28
C ASP A 183 -22.34 1.77 28.80
N GLN A 184 -21.37 2.04 27.94
CA GLN A 184 -21.15 3.37 27.33
C GLN A 184 -22.32 3.79 26.43
N TRP A 185 -22.86 2.84 25.67
CA TRP A 185 -24.02 3.07 24.82
C TRP A 185 -25.29 3.33 25.63
N GLU A 186 -25.49 2.56 26.71
CA GLU A 186 -26.65 2.64 27.58
C GLU A 186 -26.61 3.92 28.43
N ALA A 187 -25.48 4.25 29.03
CA ALA A 187 -25.29 5.47 29.80
C ALA A 187 -25.55 6.73 28.97
N ALA A 188 -25.00 6.79 27.76
CA ALA A 188 -25.22 7.91 26.85
C ALA A 188 -26.69 8.09 26.45
N ARG A 189 -27.45 6.97 26.29
CA ARG A 189 -28.89 7.02 26.02
C ARG A 189 -29.70 7.42 27.26
N ALA A 190 -29.28 7.00 28.44
CA ALA A 190 -29.96 7.31 29.70
C ALA A 190 -29.99 8.82 30.00
N ILE A 191 -28.96 9.57 29.57
CA ILE A 191 -28.93 11.03 29.67
C ILE A 191 -29.60 11.74 28.49
N GLY A 192 -30.34 11.01 27.63
CA GLY A 192 -31.18 11.57 26.58
C GLY A 192 -30.48 11.89 25.26
N LEU A 193 -29.24 11.43 25.04
CA LEU A 193 -28.54 11.66 23.78
C LEU A 193 -29.21 10.91 22.61
N SER A 194 -29.35 11.62 21.48
CA SER A 194 -29.80 11.00 20.23
C SER A 194 -28.79 9.96 19.74
N ARG A 195 -29.20 9.01 18.90
CA ARG A 195 -28.32 7.97 18.35
C ARG A 195 -27.09 8.53 17.65
N PHE A 196 -27.24 9.64 16.95
CA PHE A 196 -26.15 10.33 16.28
C PHE A 196 -25.16 10.93 17.28
N ASN A 197 -25.66 11.60 18.31
CA ASN A 197 -24.82 12.22 19.34
C ASN A 197 -24.09 11.16 20.18
N VAL A 198 -24.76 10.05 20.53
CA VAL A 198 -24.10 8.89 21.18
C VAL A 198 -22.91 8.41 20.37
N LEU A 199 -23.11 8.20 19.05
CA LEU A 199 -22.02 7.76 18.19
C LEU A 199 -20.90 8.79 18.09
N ARG A 200 -21.24 10.04 17.78
CA ARG A 200 -20.29 11.12 17.51
C ARG A 200 -19.50 11.54 18.74
N ASP A 201 -20.20 11.74 19.86
CA ASP A 201 -19.65 12.44 21.02
C ASP A 201 -19.12 11.47 22.10
N VAL A 202 -19.60 10.21 22.11
CA VAL A 202 -19.20 9.22 23.12
C VAL A 202 -18.42 8.06 22.50
N ILE A 203 -18.95 7.44 21.45
CA ILE A 203 -18.39 6.19 20.91
C ILE A 203 -17.21 6.43 19.98
N LEU A 204 -17.33 7.31 18.98
CA LEU A 204 -16.26 7.54 18.01
C LEU A 204 -14.97 8.08 18.62
N PRO A 205 -14.97 9.00 19.61
CA PRO A 205 -13.74 9.42 20.26
C PRO A 205 -13.01 8.28 21.00
N GLN A 206 -13.76 7.39 21.63
CA GLN A 206 -13.21 6.22 22.33
C GLN A 206 -12.74 5.14 21.32
N ALA A 207 -13.56 4.84 20.31
CA ALA A 207 -13.22 3.89 19.25
C ALA A 207 -11.99 4.35 18.45
N GLY A 208 -11.87 5.65 18.16
CA GLY A 208 -10.74 6.23 17.45
C GLY A 208 -9.39 5.89 18.09
N ARG A 209 -9.31 6.01 19.42
CA ARG A 209 -8.08 5.64 20.16
C ARG A 209 -7.71 4.16 20.02
N LYS A 210 -8.71 3.27 19.84
CA LYS A 210 -8.50 1.83 19.64
C LYS A 210 -8.24 1.49 18.16
N ILE A 211 -8.74 2.29 17.24
CA ILE A 211 -8.59 2.12 15.79
C ILE A 211 -7.21 2.59 15.30
N LEU A 212 -6.70 3.70 15.84
CA LEU A 212 -5.46 4.32 15.37
C LEU A 212 -4.23 3.39 15.36
N PRO A 213 -3.92 2.61 16.44
CA PRO A 213 -2.75 1.75 16.42
C PRO A 213 -2.79 0.65 15.33
N PRO A 214 -3.90 -0.11 15.16
CA PRO A 214 -4.01 -1.06 14.05
C PRO A 214 -3.97 -0.40 12.67
N LEU A 215 -4.52 0.82 12.51
CA LEU A 215 -4.43 1.58 11.26
C LEU A 215 -2.99 1.91 10.89
N ALA A 216 -2.16 2.30 11.85
CA ALA A 216 -0.74 2.54 11.61
C ALA A 216 -0.04 1.26 11.11
N GLY A 217 -0.37 0.10 11.68
CA GLY A 217 0.11 -1.20 11.20
C GLY A 217 -0.35 -1.49 9.77
N GLN A 218 -1.61 -1.21 9.45
CA GLN A 218 -2.16 -1.42 8.11
C GLN A 218 -1.50 -0.51 7.06
N PHE A 219 -1.18 0.73 7.42
CA PHE A 219 -0.41 1.62 6.55
C PHE A 219 0.98 1.05 6.19
N ILE A 220 1.69 0.48 7.19
CA ILE A 220 2.98 -0.18 6.94
C ILE A 220 2.80 -1.41 6.04
N THR A 221 1.72 -2.17 6.22
CA THR A 221 1.39 -3.32 5.37
C THR A 221 1.15 -2.88 3.93
N LEU A 222 0.37 -1.81 3.71
CA LEU A 222 0.09 -1.26 2.39
C LEU A 222 1.37 -0.87 1.63
N ILE A 223 2.35 -0.25 2.31
CA ILE A 223 3.65 0.07 1.69
C ILE A 223 4.35 -1.20 1.21
N LYS A 224 4.29 -2.30 1.97
CA LYS A 224 4.87 -3.59 1.55
C LYS A 224 4.09 -4.21 0.40
N ASP A 225 2.77 -4.19 0.48
CA ASP A 225 1.87 -4.79 -0.51
C ASP A 225 1.89 -4.00 -1.83
N SER A 226 2.35 -2.73 -1.82
CA SER A 226 2.58 -1.99 -3.07
C SER A 226 3.60 -2.67 -3.99
N SER A 227 4.49 -3.53 -3.46
CA SER A 227 5.43 -4.31 -4.28
C SER A 227 4.73 -5.33 -5.19
N ILE A 228 3.52 -5.79 -4.85
CA ILE A 228 2.77 -6.77 -5.63
C ILE A 228 2.32 -6.17 -6.98
N VAL A 229 2.12 -4.85 -7.06
CA VAL A 229 1.72 -4.20 -8.31
C VAL A 229 2.84 -4.14 -9.36
N SER A 230 4.08 -4.51 -9.00
CA SER A 230 5.15 -4.74 -9.97
C SER A 230 4.75 -5.78 -11.02
N LEU A 231 3.95 -6.76 -10.62
CA LEU A 231 3.50 -7.86 -11.48
C LEU A 231 2.48 -7.43 -12.56
N ILE A 232 1.90 -6.24 -12.42
CA ILE A 232 1.04 -5.60 -13.43
C ILE A 232 1.76 -4.44 -14.13
N SER A 233 3.11 -4.51 -14.20
CA SER A 233 3.98 -3.58 -14.90
C SER A 233 3.94 -2.13 -14.38
N ILE A 234 3.60 -1.92 -13.12
CA ILE A 234 3.75 -0.61 -12.49
C ILE A 234 5.19 -0.43 -12.07
N GLN A 235 5.83 0.61 -12.59
CA GLN A 235 7.26 0.91 -12.40
C GLN A 235 7.52 1.51 -11.01
N GLU A 236 7.25 0.72 -9.98
CA GLU A 236 7.58 1.02 -8.59
C GLU A 236 8.98 0.43 -8.22
N LEU A 237 9.41 0.59 -6.99
CA LEU A 237 10.77 0.25 -6.58
C LEU A 237 11.14 -1.21 -6.86
N THR A 238 10.24 -2.17 -6.59
CA THR A 238 10.50 -3.61 -6.79
C THR A 238 10.61 -3.95 -8.28
N PHE A 239 9.74 -3.35 -9.12
CA PHE A 239 9.80 -3.51 -10.57
C PHE A 239 11.16 -3.06 -11.10
N LEU A 240 11.56 -1.82 -10.80
CA LEU A 240 12.82 -1.25 -11.29
C LEU A 240 14.06 -1.92 -10.68
N ALA A 241 13.98 -2.38 -9.43
CA ALA A 241 15.05 -3.17 -8.81
C ALA A 241 15.24 -4.52 -9.53
N THR A 242 14.15 -5.18 -9.92
CA THR A 242 14.20 -6.43 -10.69
C THR A 242 14.78 -6.21 -12.09
N GLU A 243 14.41 -5.11 -12.75
CA GLU A 243 14.95 -4.71 -14.04
C GLU A 243 16.47 -4.46 -13.96
N VAL A 244 16.91 -3.71 -12.95
CA VAL A 244 18.35 -3.49 -12.67
C VAL A 244 19.07 -4.81 -12.42
N ALA A 245 18.52 -5.70 -11.58
CA ALA A 245 19.10 -7.00 -11.29
C ALA A 245 19.24 -7.85 -12.58
N SER A 246 18.21 -7.91 -13.41
CA SER A 246 18.23 -8.66 -14.65
C SER A 246 19.21 -8.11 -15.69
N SER A 247 19.43 -6.79 -15.72
CA SER A 247 20.37 -6.14 -16.62
C SER A 247 21.83 -6.32 -16.17
N THR A 248 22.06 -6.46 -14.86
CA THR A 248 23.44 -6.58 -14.30
C THR A 248 23.93 -8.02 -14.22
N THR A 249 23.04 -9.02 -14.17
CA THR A 249 23.39 -10.45 -14.10
C THR A 249 23.73 -11.06 -15.46
N LYS A 250 23.58 -10.32 -16.55
CA LYS A 250 23.93 -10.78 -17.92
C LYS A 250 25.35 -10.48 -18.35
N VAL A 251 26.23 -10.15 -17.39
CA VAL A 251 27.68 -9.89 -17.68
C VAL A 251 28.53 -10.98 -17.04
#